data_bcb748007fa913d8db8d50c5a155b499
#
_entry.id   bcb748007fa913d8db8d50c5a155b499
#
_cell.length_a   1.000
_cell.length_b   1.000
_cell.length_c   1.000
_cell.angle_alpha   90.00
_cell.angle_beta   90.00
_cell.angle_gamma   90.00
#
_symmetry.space_group_name_H-M   'P 1'
#
loop_
_entity.id
_entity.type
_entity.pdbx_description
1 polymer ?
#
loop_
_entity_poly.entity_id
_entity_poly.type
_entity_poly.pdbx_seq_one_letter_code
_entity_poly.pdbx_strand_id
1 'polypeptide(L)'
;MCTEAVCVHYFFGEEPSISSPLYASEAPREIQSEEIESRLKELTDKYPEFEQIYNDRALYPEELLKALCNNPEMVDYVKGYLDADGKVTGSLTRKELKTRMPLLLQWDPRWGYMDYGDGKMALTGCAPACLSMVAVSLTGNKRATPDTAAEFAEKNGYYVNGTGTKWSLMTEGCRSFGICGREISLNKSTVMHELENGHPIICAMRPGDFTTVGHFIVLADVQEGKIRVNDPNSRTRSRELWPYETLERQIKNLWTFTRL
;
A
#
# COMPACT_ATOMS: atom_id res chain seq x y z
N MET A 1 -10.55 -28.56 41.11
CA MET A 1 -10.57 -28.72 39.64
C MET A 1 -10.02 -27.46 39.05
N CYS A 2 -8.72 -27.50 38.66
CA CYS A 2 -8.05 -26.36 38.03
C CYS A 2 -8.35 -26.40 36.52
N THR A 3 -8.94 -25.35 35.99
CA THR A 3 -9.08 -25.12 34.55
C THR A 3 -7.79 -24.55 34.03
N GLU A 4 -7.04 -25.35 33.27
CA GLU A 4 -5.85 -24.91 32.56
C GLU A 4 -6.25 -23.92 31.45
N ALA A 5 -5.75 -22.69 31.54
CA ALA A 5 -5.82 -21.72 30.47
C ALA A 5 -4.84 -22.14 29.36
N VAL A 6 -5.36 -22.57 28.22
CA VAL A 6 -4.56 -22.84 27.03
C VAL A 6 -4.09 -21.52 26.44
N CYS A 7 -2.84 -21.14 26.74
CA CYS A 7 -2.14 -20.07 26.01
C CYS A 7 -1.85 -20.56 24.59
N VAL A 8 -2.63 -20.09 23.62
CA VAL A 8 -2.31 -20.28 22.21
C VAL A 8 -1.17 -19.35 21.84
N HIS A 9 0.05 -19.88 21.88
CA HIS A 9 1.20 -19.21 21.31
C HIS A 9 1.06 -19.24 19.76
N TYR A 10 0.67 -18.12 19.18
CA TYR A 10 0.79 -17.94 17.74
C TYR A 10 2.26 -17.84 17.36
N PHE A 11 2.77 -18.87 16.73
CA PHE A 11 4.07 -18.83 16.04
C PHE A 11 4.00 -17.76 14.95
N PHE A 12 4.69 -16.66 15.15
CA PHE A 12 5.02 -15.74 14.09
C PHE A 12 5.96 -16.47 13.13
N GLY A 13 5.44 -16.84 11.94
CA GLY A 13 6.27 -17.40 10.88
C GLY A 13 7.36 -16.40 10.50
N GLU A 14 8.57 -16.91 10.26
CA GLU A 14 9.73 -16.16 9.82
C GLU A 14 9.37 -15.17 8.71
N GLU A 15 9.83 -13.92 8.86
CA GLU A 15 9.70 -12.88 7.84
C GLU A 15 10.26 -13.37 6.49
N PRO A 16 9.67 -12.99 5.35
CA PRO A 16 10.23 -13.34 4.07
C PRO A 16 11.60 -12.71 3.93
N SER A 17 12.62 -13.51 3.72
CA SER A 17 13.92 -13.06 3.27
C SER A 17 13.79 -12.51 1.83
N ILE A 18 13.25 -11.32 1.69
CA ILE A 18 13.49 -10.48 0.52
C ILE A 18 14.69 -9.63 0.93
N SER A 19 15.83 -9.96 0.37
CA SER A 19 17.12 -9.29 0.60
C SER A 19 17.20 -7.93 -0.11
N SER A 20 16.10 -7.20 -0.20
CA SER A 20 16.16 -5.80 -0.62
C SER A 20 16.68 -4.98 0.55
N PRO A 21 17.71 -4.15 0.33
CA PRO A 21 18.21 -3.27 1.38
C PRO A 21 17.06 -2.45 1.96
N LEU A 22 17.06 -2.31 3.30
CA LEU A 22 16.12 -1.41 3.97
C LEU A 22 16.61 0.01 3.72
N TYR A 23 15.88 0.71 2.86
CA TYR A 23 16.09 2.15 2.70
C TYR A 23 15.50 2.89 3.91
N ALA A 24 16.19 3.95 4.36
CA ALA A 24 15.64 4.78 5.42
C ALA A 24 14.30 5.37 4.96
N SER A 25 13.26 5.22 5.77
CA SER A 25 11.96 5.83 5.50
C SER A 25 12.03 7.29 5.97
N GLU A 26 12.06 8.20 5.01
CA GLU A 26 11.81 9.62 5.26
C GLU A 26 10.33 9.91 4.95
N ALA A 27 9.76 10.91 5.63
CA ALA A 27 8.44 11.42 5.25
C ALA A 27 8.53 11.95 3.81
N PRO A 28 7.57 11.62 2.94
CA PRO A 28 7.61 12.09 1.56
C PRO A 28 7.50 13.62 1.52
N ARG A 29 8.25 14.23 0.61
CA ARG A 29 8.23 15.67 0.35
C ARG A 29 8.00 15.96 -1.13
N GLU A 30 7.58 17.14 -1.45
CA GLU A 30 7.52 17.57 -2.83
C GLU A 30 8.93 17.64 -3.42
N ILE A 31 9.17 16.92 -4.52
CA ILE A 31 10.44 16.92 -5.26
C ILE A 31 10.26 17.82 -6.48
N GLN A 32 11.05 18.90 -6.56
CA GLN A 32 11.06 19.75 -7.74
C GLN A 32 11.87 19.11 -8.86
N SER A 33 11.58 19.47 -10.12
CA SER A 33 12.23 18.84 -11.29
C SER A 33 13.75 19.04 -11.28
N GLU A 34 14.22 20.21 -10.82
CA GLU A 34 15.64 20.54 -10.70
C GLU A 34 16.36 19.79 -9.57
N GLU A 35 15.62 19.20 -8.62
CA GLU A 35 16.20 18.43 -7.51
C GLU A 35 16.44 16.96 -7.87
N ILE A 36 15.77 16.44 -8.92
CA ILE A 36 15.79 15.00 -9.26
C ILE A 36 17.21 14.50 -9.47
N GLU A 37 18.01 15.22 -10.26
CA GLU A 37 19.37 14.78 -10.56
C GLU A 37 20.25 14.72 -9.31
N SER A 38 20.22 15.75 -8.46
CA SER A 38 20.99 15.78 -7.21
C SER A 38 20.54 14.68 -6.25
N ARG A 39 19.22 14.46 -6.13
CA ARG A 39 18.69 13.42 -5.24
C ARG A 39 19.02 12.01 -5.74
N LEU A 40 18.93 11.75 -7.06
CA LEU A 40 19.37 10.48 -7.63
C LEU A 40 20.86 10.25 -7.44
N LYS A 41 21.68 11.31 -7.54
CA LYS A 41 23.12 11.23 -7.27
C LYS A 41 23.41 10.84 -5.82
N GLU A 42 22.73 11.46 -4.84
CA GLU A 42 22.82 11.10 -3.43
C GLU A 42 22.45 9.62 -3.18
N LEU A 43 21.37 9.16 -3.84
CA LEU A 43 20.94 7.75 -3.75
C LEU A 43 22.00 6.82 -4.36
N THR A 44 22.59 7.17 -5.52
CA THR A 44 23.64 6.38 -6.17
C THR A 44 24.91 6.31 -5.33
N ASP A 45 25.30 7.40 -4.70
CA ASP A 45 26.50 7.42 -3.84
C ASP A 45 26.32 6.53 -2.59
N LYS A 46 25.08 6.39 -2.12
CA LYS A 46 24.75 5.55 -0.97
C LYS A 46 24.40 4.10 -1.35
N TYR A 47 23.79 3.91 -2.52
CA TYR A 47 23.24 2.64 -2.99
C TYR A 47 23.62 2.42 -4.47
N PRO A 48 24.64 1.60 -4.77
CA PRO A 48 25.15 1.40 -6.14
C PRO A 48 24.10 0.92 -7.15
N GLU A 49 23.04 0.27 -6.69
CA GLU A 49 21.94 -0.21 -7.53
C GLU A 49 21.15 0.90 -8.24
N PHE A 50 21.32 2.17 -7.85
CA PHE A 50 20.71 3.31 -8.53
C PHE A 50 21.51 3.83 -9.71
N GLU A 51 22.76 3.37 -9.91
CA GLU A 51 23.68 3.89 -10.93
C GLU A 51 23.10 3.84 -12.35
N GLN A 52 22.47 2.73 -12.72
CA GLN A 52 21.83 2.60 -14.03
C GLN A 52 20.73 3.64 -14.23
N ILE A 53 19.84 3.82 -13.22
CA ILE A 53 18.73 4.79 -13.30
C ILE A 53 19.28 6.21 -13.39
N TYR A 54 20.32 6.53 -12.62
CA TYR A 54 20.97 7.84 -12.66
C TYR A 54 21.54 8.14 -14.05
N ASN A 55 22.24 7.19 -14.66
CA ASN A 55 22.83 7.33 -15.98
C ASN A 55 21.78 7.47 -17.08
N ASP A 56 20.69 6.69 -16.98
CA ASP A 56 19.62 6.62 -17.98
C ASP A 56 18.43 7.53 -17.65
N ARG A 57 18.55 8.44 -16.67
CA ARG A 57 17.43 9.21 -16.11
C ARG A 57 16.57 9.95 -17.13
N ALA A 58 17.16 10.39 -18.23
CA ALA A 58 16.45 11.09 -19.30
C ALA A 58 15.43 10.19 -20.05
N LEU A 59 15.48 8.86 -19.87
CA LEU A 59 14.57 7.91 -20.50
C LEU A 59 13.32 7.65 -19.66
N TYR A 60 13.33 8.04 -18.38
CA TYR A 60 12.22 7.78 -17.46
C TYR A 60 11.27 8.98 -17.35
N PRO A 61 9.97 8.75 -17.17
CA PRO A 61 9.02 9.82 -16.84
C PRO A 61 9.43 10.57 -15.55
N GLU A 62 9.25 11.87 -15.55
CA GLU A 62 9.63 12.72 -14.42
C GLU A 62 8.91 12.33 -13.13
N GLU A 63 7.59 12.04 -13.21
CA GLU A 63 6.80 11.61 -12.05
C GLU A 63 7.32 10.31 -11.44
N LEU A 64 7.84 9.39 -12.27
CA LEU A 64 8.42 8.15 -11.79
C LEU A 64 9.74 8.40 -11.04
N LEU A 65 10.57 9.29 -11.54
CA LEU A 65 11.82 9.67 -10.86
C LEU A 65 11.53 10.42 -9.55
N LYS A 66 10.54 11.30 -9.52
CA LYS A 66 10.08 11.98 -8.29
C LYS A 66 9.57 10.96 -7.26
N ALA A 67 8.80 9.96 -7.70
CA ALA A 67 8.34 8.88 -6.83
C ALA A 67 9.51 8.06 -6.27
N LEU A 68 10.50 7.71 -7.11
CA LEU A 68 11.70 7.01 -6.69
C LEU A 68 12.53 7.82 -5.68
N CYS A 69 12.67 9.13 -5.90
CA CYS A 69 13.38 10.03 -4.98
C CYS A 69 12.73 10.08 -3.59
N ASN A 70 11.40 9.94 -3.52
CA ASN A 70 10.64 9.87 -2.27
C ASN A 70 10.58 8.45 -1.69
N ASN A 71 10.64 7.43 -2.54
CA ASN A 71 10.56 6.05 -2.12
C ASN A 71 11.63 5.20 -2.82
N PRO A 72 12.85 5.15 -2.28
CA PRO A 72 13.94 4.35 -2.82
C PRO A 72 13.63 2.84 -2.93
N GLU A 73 12.63 2.34 -2.20
CA GLU A 73 12.18 0.95 -2.27
C GLU A 73 11.70 0.53 -3.68
N MET A 74 11.36 1.51 -4.54
CA MET A 74 10.88 1.30 -5.90
C MET A 74 12.01 1.01 -6.91
N VAL A 75 13.27 0.96 -6.50
CA VAL A 75 14.43 0.85 -7.41
C VAL A 75 14.30 -0.32 -8.40
N ASP A 76 13.91 -1.51 -7.95
CA ASP A 76 13.77 -2.67 -8.83
C ASP A 76 12.60 -2.51 -9.81
N TYR A 77 11.49 -1.91 -9.38
CA TYR A 77 10.39 -1.54 -10.26
C TYR A 77 10.85 -0.55 -11.34
N VAL A 78 11.58 0.51 -10.94
CA VAL A 78 12.05 1.52 -11.89
C VAL A 78 13.05 0.94 -12.88
N LYS A 79 13.98 0.07 -12.48
CA LYS A 79 14.89 -0.62 -13.39
C LYS A 79 14.14 -1.39 -14.49
N GLY A 80 13.07 -2.08 -14.13
CA GLY A 80 12.27 -2.84 -15.09
C GLY A 80 11.32 -2.01 -15.95
N TYR A 81 11.18 -0.70 -15.67
CA TYR A 81 10.15 0.13 -16.30
C TYR A 81 10.31 0.27 -17.82
N LEU A 82 11.54 0.45 -18.30
CA LEU A 82 11.81 0.67 -19.73
C LEU A 82 11.55 -0.58 -20.59
N ASP A 83 11.65 -1.76 -20.00
CA ASP A 83 11.44 -3.05 -20.68
C ASP A 83 10.02 -3.59 -20.50
N ALA A 84 9.21 -2.95 -19.65
CA ALA A 84 7.88 -3.42 -19.31
C ALA A 84 6.87 -3.14 -20.42
N ASP A 85 6.04 -4.14 -20.79
CA ASP A 85 4.99 -4.00 -21.79
C ASP A 85 3.62 -3.63 -21.21
N GLY A 86 3.57 -3.32 -19.92
CA GLY A 86 2.35 -2.93 -19.21
C GLY A 86 1.40 -4.07 -18.86
N LYS A 87 1.74 -5.32 -19.20
CA LYS A 87 0.88 -6.46 -18.89
C LYS A 87 1.06 -6.93 -17.45
N VAL A 88 -0.03 -7.46 -16.89
CA VAL A 88 0.00 -8.19 -15.62
C VAL A 88 0.70 -9.52 -15.80
N THR A 89 1.72 -9.78 -14.99
CA THR A 89 2.59 -10.97 -15.15
C THR A 89 2.45 -11.98 -14.02
N GLY A 90 1.63 -11.71 -13.00
CA GLY A 90 1.57 -12.57 -11.82
C GLY A 90 0.24 -12.58 -11.09
N SER A 91 0.21 -13.36 -10.05
CA SER A 91 -0.93 -13.52 -9.14
C SER A 91 -0.43 -13.55 -7.69
N LEU A 92 -1.36 -13.64 -6.74
CA LEU A 92 -1.02 -13.78 -5.33
C LEU A 92 -0.26 -15.08 -5.06
N THR A 93 0.80 -14.98 -4.29
CA THR A 93 1.60 -16.13 -3.85
C THR A 93 0.87 -16.94 -2.78
N ARG A 94 1.29 -18.19 -2.59
CA ARG A 94 0.76 -19.03 -1.49
C ARG A 94 1.02 -18.42 -0.10
N LYS A 95 2.10 -17.65 0.04
CA LYS A 95 2.47 -16.98 1.29
C LYS A 95 1.52 -15.81 1.55
N GLU A 96 1.28 -14.96 0.58
CA GLU A 96 0.31 -13.84 0.69
C GLU A 96 -1.08 -14.36 1.06
N LEU A 97 -1.55 -15.44 0.43
CA LEU A 97 -2.84 -16.07 0.72
C LEU A 97 -2.93 -16.69 2.12
N LYS A 98 -1.82 -17.05 2.75
CA LYS A 98 -1.77 -17.58 4.12
C LYS A 98 -1.53 -16.48 5.17
N THR A 99 -1.11 -15.30 4.73
CA THR A 99 -0.89 -14.17 5.63
C THR A 99 -2.24 -13.55 6.02
N ARG A 100 -2.46 -13.33 7.31
CA ARG A 100 -3.72 -12.77 7.83
C ARG A 100 -4.10 -11.45 7.13
N MET A 101 -3.13 -10.55 6.95
CA MET A 101 -3.27 -9.33 6.18
C MET A 101 -2.02 -9.18 5.30
N PRO A 102 -2.08 -9.62 4.02
CA PRO A 102 -0.93 -9.51 3.13
C PRO A 102 -0.62 -8.04 2.81
N LEU A 103 0.66 -7.69 2.74
CA LEU A 103 1.09 -6.42 2.17
C LEU A 103 1.22 -6.58 0.65
N LEU A 104 0.39 -5.88 -0.10
CA LEU A 104 0.40 -5.87 -1.56
C LEU A 104 0.79 -4.46 -2.02
N LEU A 105 2.01 -4.36 -2.57
CA LEU A 105 2.54 -3.06 -2.98
C LEU A 105 1.96 -2.64 -4.32
N GLN A 106 1.57 -1.38 -4.46
CA GLN A 106 1.03 -0.84 -5.72
C GLN A 106 2.05 -0.87 -6.86
N TRP A 107 3.34 -0.80 -6.53
CA TRP A 107 4.45 -0.85 -7.47
C TRP A 107 5.10 -2.24 -7.61
N ASP A 108 4.46 -3.31 -7.15
CA ASP A 108 4.94 -4.67 -7.42
C ASP A 108 4.97 -4.92 -8.94
N PRO A 109 6.10 -5.39 -9.50
CA PRO A 109 6.24 -5.63 -10.95
C PRO A 109 5.16 -6.53 -11.55
N ARG A 110 4.50 -7.35 -10.76
CA ARG A 110 3.41 -8.22 -11.23
C ARG A 110 2.23 -7.44 -11.83
N TRP A 111 1.94 -6.23 -11.32
CA TRP A 111 0.84 -5.37 -11.75
C TRP A 111 1.18 -3.89 -11.84
N GLY A 112 2.29 -3.45 -11.27
CA GLY A 112 2.67 -2.03 -11.16
C GLY A 112 2.86 -1.33 -12.50
N TYR A 113 3.19 -2.07 -13.57
CA TYR A 113 3.41 -1.51 -14.91
C TYR A 113 2.12 -1.30 -15.71
N MET A 114 0.99 -1.88 -15.29
CA MET A 114 -0.28 -1.66 -15.97
C MET A 114 -0.74 -0.20 -15.85
N ASP A 115 -1.54 0.25 -16.80
CA ASP A 115 -2.19 1.55 -16.71
C ASP A 115 -3.33 1.49 -15.69
N TYR A 116 -3.48 2.55 -14.92
CA TYR A 116 -4.61 2.78 -14.03
C TYR A 116 -4.90 4.28 -13.94
N GLY A 117 -6.00 4.68 -14.52
CA GLY A 117 -6.38 6.08 -14.60
C GLY A 117 -5.40 6.92 -15.43
N ASP A 118 -4.88 7.97 -14.82
CA ASP A 118 -3.97 8.93 -15.49
C ASP A 118 -2.50 8.46 -15.50
N GLY A 119 -2.19 7.30 -14.93
CA GLY A 119 -0.81 6.85 -14.79
C GLY A 119 -0.66 5.34 -14.69
N LYS A 120 0.48 4.90 -14.18
CA LYS A 120 0.73 3.49 -13.89
C LYS A 120 0.18 3.13 -12.51
N MET A 121 -0.27 1.88 -12.37
CA MET A 121 -0.74 1.32 -11.09
C MET A 121 0.25 1.61 -9.95
N ALA A 122 1.56 1.59 -10.23
CA ALA A 122 2.62 1.91 -9.29
C ALA A 122 2.50 3.31 -8.68
N LEU A 123 1.92 4.29 -9.38
CA LEU A 123 1.81 5.68 -8.95
C LEU A 123 0.41 6.03 -8.44
N THR A 124 -0.63 5.45 -9.05
CA THR A 124 -2.04 5.82 -8.82
C THR A 124 -2.85 4.76 -8.09
N GLY A 125 -2.30 3.55 -7.89
CA GLY A 125 -3.01 2.34 -7.48
C GLY A 125 -3.14 2.09 -5.97
N CYS A 126 -2.95 3.07 -5.11
CA CYS A 126 -3.01 2.86 -3.66
C CYS A 126 -4.38 2.34 -3.19
N ALA A 127 -5.48 2.89 -3.68
CA ALA A 127 -6.83 2.50 -3.28
C ALA A 127 -7.19 1.05 -3.70
N PRO A 128 -7.01 0.63 -4.98
CA PRO A 128 -7.24 -0.75 -5.36
C PRO A 128 -6.30 -1.75 -4.67
N ALA A 129 -5.04 -1.38 -4.39
CA ALA A 129 -4.13 -2.22 -3.63
C ALA A 129 -4.63 -2.41 -2.17
N CYS A 130 -5.09 -1.35 -1.51
CA CYS A 130 -5.70 -1.44 -0.18
C CYS A 130 -6.95 -2.32 -0.19
N LEU A 131 -7.85 -2.12 -1.17
CA LEU A 131 -9.06 -2.94 -1.31
C LEU A 131 -8.72 -4.42 -1.50
N SER A 132 -7.72 -4.72 -2.33
CA SER A 132 -7.21 -6.07 -2.55
C SER A 132 -6.70 -6.71 -1.26
N MET A 133 -5.85 -6.00 -0.49
CA MET A 133 -5.34 -6.50 0.80
C MET A 133 -6.47 -6.89 1.74
N VAL A 134 -7.48 -6.04 1.89
CA VAL A 134 -8.63 -6.29 2.77
C VAL A 134 -9.50 -7.42 2.25
N ALA A 135 -9.78 -7.46 0.95
CA ALA A 135 -10.59 -8.51 0.34
C ALA A 135 -9.94 -9.89 0.47
N VAL A 136 -8.63 -9.98 0.20
CA VAL A 136 -7.86 -11.23 0.38
C VAL A 136 -7.87 -11.66 1.84
N SER A 137 -7.62 -10.74 2.76
CA SER A 137 -7.59 -11.03 4.20
C SER A 137 -8.92 -11.60 4.71
N LEU A 138 -10.04 -10.98 4.37
CA LEU A 138 -11.34 -11.34 4.90
C LEU A 138 -11.98 -12.55 4.18
N THR A 139 -11.65 -12.77 2.92
CA THR A 139 -12.35 -13.79 2.10
C THR A 139 -11.48 -14.95 1.65
N GLY A 140 -10.15 -14.78 1.63
CA GLY A 140 -9.23 -15.74 1.00
C GLY A 140 -9.36 -15.77 -0.53
N ASN A 141 -10.02 -14.79 -1.14
CA ASN A 141 -10.25 -14.76 -2.59
C ASN A 141 -8.94 -14.47 -3.35
N LYS A 142 -8.36 -15.50 -3.93
CA LYS A 142 -7.12 -15.42 -4.69
C LYS A 142 -7.21 -14.58 -5.99
N ARG A 143 -8.44 -14.23 -6.43
CA ARG A 143 -8.66 -13.36 -7.59
C ARG A 143 -8.82 -11.88 -7.22
N ALA A 144 -8.89 -11.55 -5.94
CA ALA A 144 -8.94 -10.16 -5.49
C ALA A 144 -7.52 -9.54 -5.51
N THR A 145 -6.86 -9.57 -6.67
CA THR A 145 -5.53 -8.99 -6.89
C THR A 145 -5.61 -7.47 -7.09
N PRO A 146 -4.53 -6.72 -6.86
CA PRO A 146 -4.51 -5.28 -7.08
C PRO A 146 -4.90 -4.84 -8.49
N ASP A 147 -4.45 -5.58 -9.51
CA ASP A 147 -4.83 -5.36 -10.93
C ASP A 147 -6.33 -5.57 -11.15
N THR A 148 -6.88 -6.67 -10.65
CA THR A 148 -8.33 -6.93 -10.76
C THR A 148 -9.16 -5.85 -10.07
N ALA A 149 -8.69 -5.35 -8.92
CA ALA A 149 -9.37 -4.27 -8.21
C ALA A 149 -9.26 -2.93 -8.98
N ALA A 150 -8.13 -2.66 -9.63
CA ALA A 150 -7.91 -1.49 -10.47
C ALA A 150 -8.80 -1.53 -11.72
N GLU A 151 -8.79 -2.62 -12.48
CA GLU A 151 -9.66 -2.81 -13.65
C GLU A 151 -11.15 -2.67 -13.30
N PHE A 152 -11.56 -3.25 -12.17
CA PHE A 152 -12.92 -3.10 -11.68
C PHE A 152 -13.26 -1.63 -11.37
N ALA A 153 -12.35 -0.92 -10.71
CA ALA A 153 -12.56 0.47 -10.33
C ALA A 153 -12.71 1.37 -11.56
N GLU A 154 -11.88 1.22 -12.58
CA GLU A 154 -12.00 1.97 -13.84
C GLU A 154 -13.29 1.63 -14.57
N LYS A 155 -13.54 0.35 -14.83
CA LYS A 155 -14.70 -0.12 -15.59
C LYS A 155 -16.02 0.33 -15.00
N ASN A 156 -16.10 0.48 -13.67
CA ASN A 156 -17.32 0.86 -12.95
C ASN A 156 -17.34 2.35 -12.55
N GLY A 157 -16.41 3.16 -13.06
CA GLY A 157 -16.37 4.60 -12.84
C GLY A 157 -16.01 5.03 -11.44
N TYR A 158 -15.26 4.20 -10.71
CA TYR A 158 -14.68 4.55 -9.41
C TYR A 158 -13.35 5.30 -9.52
N TYR A 159 -12.75 5.39 -10.71
CA TYR A 159 -11.63 6.28 -10.97
C TYR A 159 -12.10 7.56 -11.67
N VAL A 160 -11.52 8.70 -11.32
CA VAL A 160 -11.79 10.01 -11.93
C VAL A 160 -10.47 10.68 -12.27
N ASN A 161 -10.26 10.96 -13.54
CA ASN A 161 -9.05 11.63 -14.02
C ASN A 161 -8.79 12.94 -13.27
N GLY A 162 -7.54 13.16 -12.88
CA GLY A 162 -7.11 14.31 -12.11
C GLY A 162 -7.57 14.33 -10.63
N THR A 163 -8.38 13.36 -10.20
CA THR A 163 -8.88 13.29 -8.81
C THR A 163 -8.46 12.00 -8.09
N GLY A 164 -8.35 10.90 -8.84
CA GLY A 164 -8.05 9.58 -8.31
C GLY A 164 -9.28 8.73 -8.01
N THR A 165 -9.16 7.79 -7.08
CA THR A 165 -10.20 6.80 -6.78
C THR A 165 -11.29 7.39 -5.87
N LYS A 166 -12.56 7.26 -6.29
CA LYS A 166 -13.73 7.67 -5.50
C LYS A 166 -13.88 6.85 -4.23
N TRP A 167 -14.28 7.49 -3.16
CA TRP A 167 -14.52 6.84 -1.87
C TRP A 167 -15.66 5.81 -1.89
N SER A 168 -16.62 5.94 -2.84
CA SER A 168 -17.68 4.96 -3.03
C SER A 168 -17.17 3.57 -3.43
N LEU A 169 -15.93 3.44 -3.90
CA LEU A 169 -15.27 2.14 -4.04
C LEU A 169 -15.22 1.38 -2.71
N MET A 170 -15.05 2.11 -1.56
CA MET A 170 -14.93 1.52 -0.23
C MET A 170 -16.27 1.10 0.37
N THR A 171 -17.40 1.66 -0.09
CA THR A 171 -18.75 1.36 0.45
C THR A 171 -19.62 0.56 -0.51
N GLU A 172 -19.52 0.83 -1.81
CA GLU A 172 -20.34 0.20 -2.84
C GLU A 172 -19.54 -0.85 -3.63
N GLY A 173 -18.40 -0.43 -4.22
CA GLY A 173 -17.58 -1.28 -5.08
C GLY A 173 -16.98 -2.48 -4.37
N CYS A 174 -16.65 -2.35 -3.10
CA CYS A 174 -16.05 -3.41 -2.27
C CYS A 174 -16.92 -4.69 -2.21
N ARG A 175 -18.24 -4.57 -2.38
CA ARG A 175 -19.17 -5.71 -2.39
C ARG A 175 -18.86 -6.73 -3.49
N SER A 176 -18.35 -6.29 -4.62
CA SER A 176 -17.93 -7.16 -5.73
C SER A 176 -16.74 -8.06 -5.35
N PHE A 177 -16.05 -7.76 -4.26
CA PHE A 177 -14.95 -8.54 -3.70
C PHE A 177 -15.34 -9.38 -2.48
N GLY A 178 -16.65 -9.48 -2.18
CA GLY A 178 -17.17 -10.29 -1.08
C GLY A 178 -17.02 -9.65 0.30
N ILE A 179 -16.84 -8.35 0.36
CA ILE A 179 -16.70 -7.59 1.61
C ILE A 179 -17.69 -6.42 1.67
N CYS A 180 -18.03 -6.02 2.89
CA CYS A 180 -18.90 -4.89 3.17
C CYS A 180 -18.09 -3.81 3.89
N GLY A 181 -17.99 -2.62 3.27
CA GLY A 181 -17.34 -1.47 3.87
C GLY A 181 -18.35 -0.45 4.38
N ARG A 182 -18.06 0.15 5.52
CA ARG A 182 -18.85 1.25 6.10
C ARG A 182 -17.93 2.32 6.66
N GLU A 183 -18.31 3.56 6.49
CA GLU A 183 -17.63 4.70 7.11
C GLU A 183 -17.80 4.67 8.62
N ILE A 184 -16.76 5.02 9.35
CA ILE A 184 -16.77 5.09 10.82
C ILE A 184 -16.25 6.43 11.31
N SER A 185 -16.53 6.76 12.57
CA SER A 185 -16.03 7.97 13.21
C SER A 185 -14.52 7.86 13.49
N LEU A 186 -13.79 8.93 13.20
CA LEU A 186 -12.39 9.06 13.55
C LEU A 186 -12.25 9.38 15.04
N ASN A 187 -12.23 8.35 15.87
CA ASN A 187 -11.89 8.43 17.28
C ASN A 187 -11.21 7.15 17.73
N LYS A 188 -10.33 7.25 18.73
CA LYS A 188 -9.49 6.16 19.21
C LYS A 188 -10.28 4.91 19.60
N SER A 189 -11.34 5.08 20.36
CA SER A 189 -12.13 3.94 20.86
C SER A 189 -12.78 3.16 19.72
N THR A 190 -13.36 3.84 18.73
CA THR A 190 -13.94 3.19 17.55
C THR A 190 -12.91 2.47 16.72
N VAL A 191 -11.78 3.12 16.41
CA VAL A 191 -10.71 2.54 15.60
C VAL A 191 -10.12 1.30 16.29
N MET A 192 -9.76 1.41 17.57
CA MET A 192 -9.22 0.28 18.33
C MET A 192 -10.20 -0.87 18.43
N HIS A 193 -11.48 -0.57 18.73
CA HIS A 193 -12.52 -1.59 18.81
C HIS A 193 -12.71 -2.37 17.50
N GLU A 194 -12.76 -1.69 16.35
CA GLU A 194 -12.89 -2.37 15.06
C GLU A 194 -11.69 -3.29 14.79
N LEU A 195 -10.46 -2.79 14.98
CA LEU A 195 -9.25 -3.57 14.74
C LEU A 195 -9.12 -4.77 15.69
N GLU A 196 -9.46 -4.62 16.98
CA GLU A 196 -9.46 -5.69 17.98
C GLU A 196 -10.48 -6.79 17.65
N ASN A 197 -11.59 -6.44 16.98
CA ASN A 197 -12.57 -7.40 16.46
C ASN A 197 -12.17 -8.02 15.11
N GLY A 198 -10.99 -7.71 14.60
CA GLY A 198 -10.48 -8.25 13.34
C GLY A 198 -11.08 -7.59 12.10
N HIS A 199 -11.66 -6.42 12.24
CA HIS A 199 -12.19 -5.62 11.14
C HIS A 199 -11.12 -4.63 10.67
N PRO A 200 -10.46 -4.87 9.54
CA PRO A 200 -9.47 -3.94 9.00
C PRO A 200 -10.12 -2.63 8.57
N ILE A 201 -9.31 -1.57 8.55
CA ILE A 201 -9.78 -0.24 8.21
C ILE A 201 -8.94 0.29 7.05
N ILE A 202 -9.57 0.77 5.97
CA ILE A 202 -8.89 1.57 4.94
C ILE A 202 -9.05 3.03 5.30
N CYS A 203 -7.95 3.79 5.24
CA CYS A 203 -7.92 5.23 5.50
C CYS A 203 -7.51 6.00 4.24
N ALA A 204 -8.23 7.08 3.95
CA ALA A 204 -7.74 8.14 3.06
C ALA A 204 -6.91 9.12 3.89
N MET A 205 -5.66 9.34 3.47
CA MET A 205 -4.69 10.15 4.18
C MET A 205 -4.59 11.56 3.59
N ARG A 206 -4.26 12.53 4.45
CA ARG A 206 -3.82 13.88 4.11
C ARG A 206 -2.30 13.91 4.01
N PRO A 207 -1.69 15.01 3.50
CA PRO A 207 -0.24 15.20 3.56
C PRO A 207 0.34 14.98 4.96
N GLY A 208 1.45 14.24 5.03
CA GLY A 208 2.12 13.85 6.27
C GLY A 208 3.14 12.75 6.04
N ASP A 209 3.24 11.79 6.96
CA ASP A 209 4.24 10.71 6.92
C ASP A 209 4.04 9.73 5.74
N PHE A 210 2.86 9.70 5.12
CA PHE A 210 2.52 8.73 4.07
C PHE A 210 2.46 9.34 2.67
N THR A 211 2.26 10.65 2.54
CA THR A 211 2.01 11.29 1.24
C THR A 211 2.18 12.80 1.32
N THR A 212 2.46 13.42 0.17
CA THR A 212 2.47 14.88 0.00
C THR A 212 1.13 15.45 -0.47
N VAL A 213 0.23 14.61 -1.02
CA VAL A 213 -1.05 15.06 -1.61
C VAL A 213 -2.26 14.29 -1.05
N GLY A 214 -2.30 13.01 -1.23
CA GLY A 214 -3.33 12.09 -0.77
C GLY A 214 -2.90 10.65 -1.02
N HIS A 215 -3.36 9.73 -0.16
CA HIS A 215 -2.97 8.33 -0.22
C HIS A 215 -4.02 7.46 0.46
N PHE A 216 -3.97 6.15 0.20
CA PHE A 216 -4.74 5.16 0.94
C PHE A 216 -3.81 4.18 1.62
N ILE A 217 -4.11 3.87 2.89
CA ILE A 217 -3.41 2.85 3.67
C ILE A 217 -4.42 1.93 4.36
N VAL A 218 -3.97 0.76 4.81
CA VAL A 218 -4.77 -0.15 5.63
C VAL A 218 -4.26 -0.14 7.06
N LEU A 219 -5.16 0.10 8.02
CA LEU A 219 -4.92 -0.24 9.42
C LEU A 219 -5.30 -1.72 9.57
N ALA A 220 -4.30 -2.55 9.81
CA ALA A 220 -4.45 -3.99 9.69
C ALA A 220 -4.81 -4.67 11.02
N ASP A 221 -4.27 -4.16 12.12
CA ASP A 221 -4.36 -4.81 13.43
C ASP A 221 -3.77 -3.90 14.52
N VAL A 222 -3.97 -4.31 15.78
CA VAL A 222 -3.39 -3.65 16.96
C VAL A 222 -2.36 -4.57 17.60
N GLN A 223 -1.18 -4.05 17.88
CA GLN A 223 -0.12 -4.73 18.57
C GLN A 223 0.51 -3.78 19.61
N GLU A 224 0.60 -4.21 20.87
CA GLU A 224 1.20 -3.43 21.97
C GLU A 224 0.57 -2.01 22.13
N GLY A 225 -0.75 -1.91 21.88
CA GLY A 225 -1.49 -0.64 21.93
C GLY A 225 -1.20 0.33 20.78
N LYS A 226 -0.41 -0.09 19.78
CA LYS A 226 -0.13 0.63 18.54
C LYS A 226 -0.78 -0.07 17.36
N ILE A 227 -0.86 0.61 16.26
CA ILE A 227 -1.54 0.15 15.04
C ILE A 227 -0.50 -0.32 14.02
N ARG A 228 -0.68 -1.54 13.52
CA ARG A 228 0.04 -2.03 12.36
C ARG A 228 -0.61 -1.47 11.10
N VAL A 229 0.20 -0.83 10.28
CA VAL A 229 -0.21 -0.26 9.00
C VAL A 229 0.31 -1.13 7.86
N ASN A 230 -0.51 -1.38 6.84
CA ASN A 230 -0.06 -1.82 5.53
C ASN A 230 -0.17 -0.62 4.57
N ASP A 231 0.97 -0.05 4.24
CA ASP A 231 1.10 1.01 3.25
C ASP A 231 1.43 0.39 1.88
N PRO A 232 0.52 0.49 0.88
CA PRO A 232 0.77 -0.08 -0.44
C PRO A 232 1.96 0.57 -1.17
N ASN A 233 2.49 1.66 -0.65
CA ASN A 233 3.66 2.33 -1.21
C ASN A 233 4.97 2.06 -0.44
N SER A 234 4.96 1.44 0.75
CA SER A 234 6.20 1.27 1.53
C SER A 234 6.20 0.02 2.41
N ARG A 235 7.22 -0.83 2.21
CA ARG A 235 7.54 -1.93 3.12
C ARG A 235 8.05 -1.40 4.46
N THR A 236 8.85 -0.35 4.43
CA THR A 236 9.47 0.22 5.63
C THR A 236 8.41 0.78 6.56
N ARG A 237 7.50 1.63 6.08
CA ARG A 237 6.39 2.15 6.90
C ARG A 237 5.44 1.05 7.36
N SER A 238 5.29 -0.03 6.58
CA SER A 238 4.45 -1.18 6.95
C SER A 238 5.06 -2.09 8.03
N ARG A 239 6.37 -1.96 8.33
CA ARG A 239 7.04 -2.68 9.42
C ARG A 239 6.94 -1.97 10.75
N GLU A 240 6.63 -0.68 10.74
CA GLU A 240 6.50 0.12 11.94
C GLU A 240 5.15 -0.07 12.62
N LEU A 241 5.13 0.10 13.93
CA LEU A 241 3.90 0.19 14.72
C LEU A 241 3.62 1.67 15.02
N TRP A 242 2.47 2.13 14.60
CA TRP A 242 2.10 3.54 14.63
C TRP A 242 1.22 3.88 15.84
N PRO A 243 1.54 4.92 16.62
CA PRO A 243 0.63 5.44 17.63
C PRO A 243 -0.64 5.99 16.96
N TYR A 244 -1.82 5.75 17.56
CA TYR A 244 -3.07 6.29 17.03
C TYR A 244 -3.02 7.81 16.83
N GLU A 245 -2.45 8.53 17.78
CA GLU A 245 -2.35 9.99 17.79
C GLU A 245 -1.52 10.55 16.62
N THR A 246 -0.59 9.77 16.08
CA THR A 246 0.16 10.11 14.87
C THR A 246 -0.72 9.94 13.62
N LEU A 247 -1.45 8.84 13.54
CA LEU A 247 -2.33 8.54 12.41
C LEU A 247 -3.54 9.47 12.35
N GLU A 248 -4.20 9.72 13.49
CA GLU A 248 -5.39 10.56 13.60
C GLU A 248 -5.23 11.91 12.92
N ARG A 249 -4.08 12.56 13.10
CA ARG A 249 -3.79 13.89 12.53
C ARG A 249 -3.75 13.91 11.01
N GLN A 250 -3.50 12.75 10.39
CA GLN A 250 -3.29 12.60 8.96
C GLN A 250 -4.46 11.89 8.25
N ILE A 251 -5.38 11.27 9.01
CA ILE A 251 -6.56 10.62 8.42
C ILE A 251 -7.57 11.68 8.00
N LYS A 252 -8.01 11.60 6.73
CA LYS A 252 -9.07 12.45 6.16
C LYS A 252 -10.43 11.78 6.27
N ASN A 253 -10.48 10.47 6.01
CA ASN A 253 -11.67 9.62 6.16
C ASN A 253 -11.25 8.16 6.33
N LEU A 254 -12.15 7.30 6.85
CA LEU A 254 -11.84 5.90 7.11
C LEU A 254 -13.08 5.02 7.04
N TRP A 255 -12.87 3.77 6.60
CA TRP A 255 -13.90 2.75 6.43
C TRP A 255 -13.43 1.45 7.06
N THR A 256 -14.28 0.83 7.86
CA THR A 256 -14.08 -0.53 8.39
C THR A 256 -14.73 -1.56 7.49
N PHE A 257 -14.19 -2.78 7.49
CA PHE A 257 -14.64 -3.84 6.60
C PHE A 257 -14.94 -5.12 7.34
N THR A 258 -16.01 -5.81 6.87
CA THR A 258 -16.37 -7.16 7.28
C THR A 258 -16.57 -8.02 6.03
N ARG A 259 -16.54 -9.35 6.19
CA ARG A 259 -16.97 -10.27 5.14
C ARG A 259 -18.48 -10.14 4.93
N LEU A 260 -18.95 -10.21 3.65
CA LEU A 260 -20.37 -10.31 3.30
C LEU A 260 -20.96 -11.64 3.72
#